data_bb6cfad01815f9869ad267b9411de089
#
_entry.id   bb6cfad01815f9869ad267b9411de089
#
_cell.length_a   1.000
_cell.length_b   1.000
_cell.length_c   1.000
_cell.angle_alpha   90.00
_cell.angle_beta   90.00
_cell.angle_gamma   90.00
#
_symmetry.space_group_name_H-M   'P 1'
#
loop_
_entity.id
_entity.type
_entity.pdbx_description
1 polymer ?
#
loop_
_entity_poly.entity_id
_entity_poly.type
_entity_poly.pdbx_seq_one_letter_code
_entity_poly.pdbx_strand_id
1 'polypeptide(L)'
;FLGAESPGFELNDLGRLSSADDIDSEFFVNYRETQPGKVFRNYRLGLATANGWNFGGTRTYSVVRINTNQTWKNWWNSYVGIFYRPAAMSDDLTRGGPLMATVPGGGIDAQVFTNEAKNIQVGFFYSASWNDLGASANSVRLNFRARPGSRWQFTVAPSWRESNNARQYIGVYPGGTPATYDERYVFSWVKQTTLSMQLRLNYSFTPGLTLEAYAEPFASSGNFSQYGELAAAETTTLRAYGTDNTTIAQDPSGNYVVTDGNNGQTFTLPNNNFNVLSYRSNVVLRWEWRPGSALFFIWQQNRESDCSAGYD
;
A
#
# COMPACT_ATOMS: atom_id res chain seq x y z
N PHE A 1 -6.24 -9.82 23.11
CA PHE A 1 -4.97 -9.12 23.35
C PHE A 1 -5.27 -7.71 23.84
N LEU A 2 -4.48 -7.22 24.79
CA LEU A 2 -4.44 -5.83 25.23
C LEU A 2 -2.97 -5.44 25.32
N GLY A 3 -2.59 -4.33 24.70
CA GLY A 3 -1.26 -3.73 24.72
C GLY A 3 -1.33 -2.29 25.18
N ALA A 4 -0.25 -1.78 25.76
CA ALA A 4 -0.12 -0.36 26.08
C ALA A 4 1.35 0.05 25.97
N GLU A 5 1.60 1.13 25.25
CA GLU A 5 2.91 1.75 25.05
C GLU A 5 2.83 3.20 25.51
N SER A 6 3.49 3.52 26.62
CA SER A 6 3.39 4.87 27.23
C SER A 6 3.94 5.96 26.29
N PRO A 7 3.53 7.25 26.47
CA PRO A 7 4.02 8.36 25.64
C PRO A 7 5.55 8.53 25.60
N GLY A 8 6.24 8.08 26.64
CA GLY A 8 7.70 8.10 26.71
C GLY A 8 8.37 6.77 26.38
N PHE A 9 7.61 5.80 25.87
CA PHE A 9 8.17 4.51 25.49
C PHE A 9 9.03 4.64 24.24
N GLU A 10 10.26 4.16 24.32
CA GLU A 10 11.18 4.14 23.19
C GLU A 10 11.87 2.76 23.09
N LEU A 11 11.74 2.13 21.94
CA LEU A 11 12.43 0.89 21.55
C LEU A 11 13.17 1.12 20.22
N ASN A 12 13.98 2.19 20.16
CA ASN A 12 14.54 2.65 18.88
C ASN A 12 15.87 1.99 18.51
N ASP A 13 16.40 1.09 19.33
CA ASP A 13 17.64 0.36 19.05
C ASP A 13 17.58 -0.44 17.73
N LEU A 14 16.39 -0.73 17.23
CA LEU A 14 16.16 -1.40 15.94
C LEU A 14 15.43 -0.52 14.92
N GLY A 15 15.14 0.75 15.22
CA GLY A 15 14.55 1.73 14.31
C GLY A 15 13.15 1.41 13.81
N ARG A 16 12.30 0.75 14.59
CA ARG A 16 10.97 0.29 14.15
C ARG A 16 9.80 0.66 15.07
N LEU A 17 9.98 1.54 16.03
CA LEU A 17 8.83 2.07 16.75
C LEU A 17 8.10 3.05 15.82
N SER A 18 6.87 2.72 15.43
CA SER A 18 6.05 3.56 14.56
C SER A 18 5.24 4.61 15.32
N SER A 19 4.88 4.31 16.56
CA SER A 19 4.16 5.21 17.45
C SER A 19 4.46 4.84 18.91
N ALA A 20 4.40 5.79 19.80
CA ALA A 20 4.26 5.64 21.26
C ALA A 20 2.95 6.32 21.66
N ASP A 21 2.55 6.28 22.92
CA ASP A 21 1.26 6.81 23.37
C ASP A 21 0.07 6.02 22.80
N ASP A 22 0.13 4.70 22.92
CA ASP A 22 -0.84 3.81 22.31
C ASP A 22 -1.39 2.77 23.30
N ILE A 23 -2.69 2.54 23.25
CA ILE A 23 -3.41 1.50 23.99
C ILE A 23 -4.22 0.70 22.97
N ASP A 24 -3.76 -0.52 22.69
CA ASP A 24 -4.37 -1.40 21.72
C ASP A 24 -5.23 -2.48 22.36
N SER A 25 -6.36 -2.77 21.75
CA SER A 25 -7.16 -3.94 22.05
C SER A 25 -7.48 -4.73 20.79
N GLU A 26 -7.30 -6.03 20.85
CA GLU A 26 -7.69 -6.95 19.79
C GLU A 26 -8.56 -8.07 20.35
N PHE A 27 -9.64 -8.35 19.63
CA PHE A 27 -10.51 -9.48 19.89
C PHE A 27 -10.74 -10.25 18.59
N PHE A 28 -10.64 -11.58 18.66
CA PHE A 28 -10.95 -12.42 17.51
C PHE A 28 -11.66 -13.71 17.94
N VAL A 29 -12.59 -14.16 17.10
CA VAL A 29 -13.27 -15.44 17.22
C VAL A 29 -13.15 -16.16 15.89
N ASN A 30 -12.81 -17.44 15.95
CA ASN A 30 -12.74 -18.30 14.77
C ASN A 30 -13.58 -19.55 14.97
N TYR A 31 -14.46 -19.81 14.02
CA TYR A 31 -15.07 -21.10 13.82
C TYR A 31 -14.29 -21.89 12.76
N ARG A 32 -13.94 -23.12 13.05
CA ARG A 32 -13.24 -24.00 12.11
C ARG A 32 -14.02 -25.31 11.95
N GLU A 33 -14.34 -25.63 10.70
CA GLU A 33 -14.84 -26.95 10.31
C GLU A 33 -13.70 -27.74 9.66
N THR A 34 -13.37 -28.88 10.25
CA THR A 34 -12.28 -29.77 9.79
C THR A 34 -12.78 -31.03 9.12
N GLN A 35 -14.06 -31.36 9.30
CA GLN A 35 -14.66 -32.52 8.65
C GLN A 35 -14.98 -32.20 7.18
N PRO A 36 -14.51 -33.05 6.24
CA PRO A 36 -14.78 -32.85 4.83
C PRO A 36 -16.28 -32.90 4.50
N GLY A 37 -16.82 -31.75 4.08
CA GLY A 37 -18.22 -31.65 3.63
C GLY A 37 -18.40 -31.98 2.14
N LYS A 38 -19.51 -31.59 1.56
CA LYS A 38 -19.80 -31.82 0.13
C LYS A 38 -18.97 -30.93 -0.81
N VAL A 39 -18.66 -29.69 -0.43
CA VAL A 39 -17.98 -28.66 -1.24
C VAL A 39 -16.55 -28.45 -0.74
N PHE A 40 -16.37 -28.22 0.55
CA PHE A 40 -15.08 -27.95 1.15
C PHE A 40 -14.51 -29.16 1.88
N ARG A 41 -13.19 -29.25 1.91
CA ARG A 41 -12.45 -30.16 2.79
C ARG A 41 -12.41 -29.65 4.21
N ASN A 42 -12.16 -28.36 4.34
CA ASN A 42 -12.22 -27.61 5.59
C ASN A 42 -12.51 -26.15 5.28
N TYR A 43 -13.00 -25.42 6.27
CA TYR A 43 -13.10 -23.98 6.19
C TYR A 43 -12.98 -23.34 7.58
N ARG A 44 -12.65 -22.07 7.59
CA ARG A 44 -12.61 -21.22 8.77
C ARG A 44 -13.40 -19.94 8.50
N LEU A 45 -14.23 -19.56 9.46
CA LEU A 45 -14.88 -18.25 9.54
C LEU A 45 -14.26 -17.49 10.71
N GLY A 46 -13.88 -16.26 10.51
CA GLY A 46 -13.28 -15.40 11.52
C GLY A 46 -14.01 -14.08 11.64
N LEU A 47 -14.18 -13.62 12.87
CA LEU A 47 -14.55 -12.26 13.23
C LEU A 47 -13.38 -11.69 14.04
N ALA A 48 -12.90 -10.51 13.67
CA ALA A 48 -11.86 -9.80 14.40
C ALA A 48 -12.25 -8.33 14.58
N THR A 49 -11.90 -7.76 15.71
CA THR A 49 -11.92 -6.31 15.94
C THR A 49 -10.58 -5.87 16.51
N ALA A 50 -10.09 -4.71 16.07
CA ALA A 50 -8.95 -4.07 16.67
C ALA A 50 -9.28 -2.59 16.89
N ASN A 51 -8.85 -2.06 18.02
CA ASN A 51 -9.06 -0.67 18.40
C ASN A 51 -7.81 -0.12 19.07
N GLY A 52 -7.50 1.14 18.79
CA GLY A 52 -6.41 1.88 19.41
C GLY A 52 -6.90 3.19 20.01
N TRP A 53 -6.30 3.59 21.10
CA TRP A 53 -6.50 4.87 21.79
C TRP A 53 -5.14 5.39 22.24
N ASN A 54 -4.99 6.70 22.28
CA ASN A 54 -3.89 7.30 23.00
C ASN A 54 -4.18 7.36 24.53
N PHE A 55 -3.20 7.67 25.36
CA PHE A 55 -3.38 7.81 26.80
C PHE A 55 -4.29 8.99 27.18
N GLY A 56 -4.53 9.93 26.27
CA GLY A 56 -5.56 10.97 26.40
C GLY A 56 -6.99 10.48 26.20
N GLY A 57 -7.19 9.19 25.87
CA GLY A 57 -8.50 8.58 25.63
C GLY A 57 -9.08 8.85 24.25
N THR A 58 -8.31 9.46 23.34
CA THR A 58 -8.74 9.68 21.95
C THR A 58 -8.59 8.39 21.15
N ARG A 59 -9.65 7.95 20.47
CA ARG A 59 -9.59 6.77 19.62
C ARG A 59 -8.83 7.10 18.34
N THR A 60 -7.68 6.44 18.16
CA THR A 60 -6.78 6.62 17.00
C THR A 60 -7.05 5.63 15.89
N TYR A 61 -7.61 4.45 16.23
CA TYR A 61 -7.85 3.39 15.27
C TYR A 61 -9.06 2.52 15.67
N SER A 62 -9.80 2.03 14.68
CA SER A 62 -10.80 0.99 14.87
C SER A 62 -11.03 0.23 13.57
N VAL A 63 -11.18 -1.08 13.66
CA VAL A 63 -11.58 -1.93 12.53
C VAL A 63 -12.39 -3.12 13.01
N VAL A 64 -13.39 -3.48 12.21
CA VAL A 64 -14.10 -4.76 12.30
C VAL A 64 -13.86 -5.51 11.00
N ARG A 65 -13.46 -6.77 11.10
CA ARG A 65 -13.19 -7.64 9.95
C ARG A 65 -13.89 -8.97 10.09
N ILE A 66 -14.56 -9.40 9.02
CA ILE A 66 -15.05 -10.76 8.83
C ILE A 66 -14.24 -11.39 7.71
N ASN A 67 -13.77 -12.61 7.93
CA ASN A 67 -12.99 -13.32 6.93
C ASN A 67 -13.34 -14.80 6.89
N THR A 68 -13.02 -15.41 5.77
CA THR A 68 -13.24 -16.84 5.58
C THR A 68 -12.10 -17.43 4.74
N ASN A 69 -11.64 -18.61 5.14
CA ASN A 69 -10.62 -19.39 4.41
C ASN A 69 -11.21 -20.76 4.10
N GLN A 70 -11.07 -21.24 2.89
CA GLN A 70 -11.59 -22.54 2.45
C GLN A 70 -10.53 -23.35 1.72
N THR A 71 -10.48 -24.65 2.00
CA THR A 71 -9.85 -25.65 1.14
C THR A 71 -10.95 -26.44 0.45
N TRP A 72 -11.04 -26.32 -0.87
CA TRP A 72 -12.03 -26.97 -1.70
C TRP A 72 -11.72 -28.47 -1.91
N LYS A 73 -12.71 -29.24 -2.34
CA LYS A 73 -12.52 -30.67 -2.65
C LYS A 73 -11.41 -30.95 -3.67
N ASN A 74 -11.23 -30.08 -4.65
CA ASN A 74 -10.20 -30.14 -5.68
C ASN A 74 -8.82 -29.60 -5.22
N TRP A 75 -8.65 -29.33 -3.91
CA TRP A 75 -7.45 -28.76 -3.30
C TRP A 75 -7.16 -27.30 -3.71
N TRP A 76 -8.16 -26.60 -4.22
CA TRP A 76 -8.05 -25.16 -4.32
C TRP A 76 -8.16 -24.54 -2.94
N ASN A 77 -7.51 -23.39 -2.78
CA ASN A 77 -7.62 -22.59 -1.57
C ASN A 77 -8.21 -21.23 -1.94
N SER A 78 -9.12 -20.73 -1.12
CA SER A 78 -9.67 -19.39 -1.28
C SER A 78 -9.77 -18.67 0.05
N TYR A 79 -9.74 -17.37 -0.03
CA TYR A 79 -9.93 -16.45 1.08
C TYR A 79 -10.80 -15.29 0.62
N VAL A 80 -11.70 -14.84 1.50
CA VAL A 80 -12.43 -13.58 1.37
C VAL A 80 -12.41 -12.89 2.72
N GLY A 81 -12.09 -11.62 2.74
CA GLY A 81 -12.16 -10.75 3.91
C GLY A 81 -12.92 -9.47 3.56
N ILE A 82 -13.78 -9.03 4.45
CA ILE A 82 -14.47 -7.75 4.37
C ILE A 82 -14.16 -7.02 5.66
N PHE A 83 -13.85 -5.73 5.58
CA PHE A 83 -13.58 -4.92 6.76
C PHE A 83 -14.28 -3.57 6.68
N TYR A 84 -14.57 -3.04 7.83
CA TYR A 84 -15.09 -1.70 8.03
C TYR A 84 -14.25 -0.99 9.09
N ARG A 85 -13.92 0.27 8.84
CA ARG A 85 -13.22 1.17 9.75
C ARG A 85 -14.13 2.35 10.06
N PRO A 86 -14.63 2.48 11.30
CA PRO A 86 -15.32 3.69 11.74
C PRO A 86 -14.40 4.92 11.70
N ALA A 87 -14.99 6.10 11.76
CA ALA A 87 -14.23 7.34 11.95
C ALA A 87 -13.40 7.28 13.24
N ALA A 88 -12.21 7.88 13.20
CA ALA A 88 -11.27 7.98 14.32
C ALA A 88 -10.48 9.29 14.20
N MET A 89 -9.52 9.53 15.08
CA MET A 89 -8.52 10.59 14.94
C MET A 89 -7.20 9.99 14.46
N SER A 90 -6.42 10.77 13.75
CA SER A 90 -5.06 10.40 13.36
C SER A 90 -4.08 11.47 13.85
N ASP A 91 -3.03 11.04 14.48
CA ASP A 91 -1.85 11.82 14.87
C ASP A 91 -0.74 11.77 13.80
N ASP A 92 -0.85 10.81 12.86
CA ASP A 92 0.13 10.61 11.80
C ASP A 92 -0.09 11.49 10.56
N LEU A 93 -1.35 11.82 10.23
CA LEU A 93 -1.69 12.51 8.97
C LEU A 93 -1.02 13.86 8.84
N THR A 94 -0.84 14.59 9.94
CA THR A 94 -0.20 15.92 9.99
C THR A 94 1.31 15.84 10.26
N ARG A 95 1.85 14.63 10.48
CA ARG A 95 3.27 14.36 10.75
C ARG A 95 3.84 15.19 11.91
N GLY A 96 3.19 15.11 13.05
CA GLY A 96 3.59 15.81 14.29
C GLY A 96 2.88 17.15 14.50
N GLY A 97 1.89 17.48 13.67
CA GLY A 97 0.97 18.59 13.87
C GLY A 97 -0.26 18.22 14.72
N PRO A 98 -1.36 19.00 14.56
CA PRO A 98 -2.59 18.73 15.29
C PRO A 98 -3.22 17.40 14.86
N LEU A 99 -4.02 16.80 15.75
CA LEU A 99 -4.86 15.65 15.39
C LEU A 99 -5.76 15.99 14.21
N MET A 100 -5.94 15.04 13.33
CA MET A 100 -6.84 15.17 12.18
C MET A 100 -7.89 14.06 12.20
N ALA A 101 -9.16 14.39 12.02
CA ALA A 101 -10.20 13.39 11.95
C ALA A 101 -10.09 12.54 10.66
N THR A 102 -10.37 11.26 10.78
CA THR A 102 -10.56 10.34 9.65
C THR A 102 -12.03 10.04 9.46
N VAL A 103 -12.41 9.66 8.24
CA VAL A 103 -13.78 9.29 7.91
C VAL A 103 -13.95 7.78 7.90
N PRO A 104 -15.18 7.28 8.01
CA PRO A 104 -15.47 5.87 7.83
C PRO A 104 -15.02 5.37 6.46
N GLY A 105 -14.68 4.08 6.40
CA GLY A 105 -14.30 3.42 5.17
C GLY A 105 -14.37 1.91 5.30
N GLY A 106 -14.15 1.22 4.20
CA GLY A 106 -14.17 -0.23 4.20
C GLY A 106 -13.43 -0.82 3.03
N GLY A 107 -13.47 -2.13 2.93
CA GLY A 107 -12.86 -2.81 1.81
C GLY A 107 -13.11 -4.30 1.82
N ILE A 108 -12.67 -4.92 0.74
CA ILE A 108 -12.73 -6.35 0.48
C ILE A 108 -11.37 -6.84 0.00
N ASP A 109 -10.95 -7.98 0.50
CA ASP A 109 -9.81 -8.75 0.02
C ASP A 109 -10.28 -10.13 -0.41
N ALA A 110 -9.88 -10.59 -1.58
CA ALA A 110 -10.20 -11.92 -2.08
C ALA A 110 -8.98 -12.56 -2.75
N GLN A 111 -8.82 -13.86 -2.54
CA GLN A 111 -7.79 -14.62 -3.23
C GLN A 111 -8.25 -16.04 -3.51
N VAL A 112 -7.76 -16.57 -4.61
CA VAL A 112 -7.99 -17.97 -5.01
C VAL A 112 -6.70 -18.54 -5.56
N PHE A 113 -6.36 -19.74 -5.12
CA PHE A 113 -5.24 -20.52 -5.63
C PHE A 113 -5.73 -21.88 -6.11
N THR A 114 -5.24 -22.31 -7.25
CA THR A 114 -5.43 -23.68 -7.70
C THR A 114 -4.57 -24.65 -6.88
N ASN A 115 -4.75 -25.94 -7.09
CA ASN A 115 -4.01 -26.98 -6.37
C ASN A 115 -2.49 -26.84 -6.56
N GLU A 116 -1.77 -26.61 -5.45
CA GLU A 116 -0.31 -26.40 -5.43
C GLU A 116 0.52 -27.65 -5.80
N ALA A 117 -0.08 -28.83 -5.73
CA ALA A 117 0.57 -30.08 -6.14
C ALA A 117 0.58 -30.27 -7.66
N LYS A 118 -0.12 -29.44 -8.42
CA LYS A 118 -0.16 -29.52 -9.89
C LYS A 118 1.02 -28.81 -10.53
N ASN A 119 1.40 -29.29 -11.72
CA ASN A 119 2.48 -28.66 -12.50
C ASN A 119 2.15 -27.23 -12.97
N ILE A 120 0.88 -26.91 -13.09
CA ILE A 120 0.37 -25.58 -13.39
C ILE A 120 -0.42 -25.09 -12.18
N GLN A 121 -0.05 -23.93 -11.68
CA GLN A 121 -0.69 -23.26 -10.56
C GLN A 121 -1.08 -21.85 -10.99
N VAL A 122 -2.29 -21.44 -10.63
CA VAL A 122 -2.78 -20.10 -10.86
C VAL A 122 -3.25 -19.53 -9.53
N GLY A 123 -2.80 -18.32 -9.23
CA GLY A 123 -3.27 -17.51 -8.11
C GLY A 123 -3.93 -16.24 -8.64
N PHE A 124 -5.03 -15.86 -8.05
CA PHE A 124 -5.73 -14.59 -8.28
C PHE A 124 -5.87 -13.87 -6.96
N PHE A 125 -5.55 -12.58 -6.93
CA PHE A 125 -5.71 -11.69 -5.80
C PHE A 125 -6.46 -10.45 -6.24
N TYR A 126 -7.42 -10.05 -5.45
CA TYR A 126 -8.15 -8.81 -5.61
C TYR A 126 -8.25 -8.11 -4.26
N SER A 127 -8.03 -6.80 -4.23
CA SER A 127 -8.39 -5.97 -3.09
C SER A 127 -9.03 -4.67 -3.56
N ALA A 128 -10.05 -4.24 -2.83
CA ALA A 128 -10.68 -2.94 -3.01
C ALA A 128 -10.89 -2.29 -1.66
N SER A 129 -10.69 -0.98 -1.59
CA SER A 129 -11.00 -0.18 -0.40
C SER A 129 -11.52 1.19 -0.81
N TRP A 130 -12.31 1.79 0.07
CA TRP A 130 -12.92 3.10 -0.12
C TRP A 130 -13.17 3.79 1.22
N ASN A 131 -13.40 5.09 1.19
CA ASN A 131 -13.85 5.85 2.34
C ASN A 131 -14.82 6.98 1.94
N ASP A 132 -15.43 7.61 2.92
CA ASP A 132 -16.47 8.63 2.73
C ASP A 132 -15.93 9.97 2.18
N LEU A 133 -14.61 10.17 2.10
CA LEU A 133 -13.99 11.28 1.35
C LEU A 133 -13.87 11.01 -0.14
N GLY A 134 -14.29 9.82 -0.63
CA GLY A 134 -14.13 9.41 -2.02
C GLY A 134 -12.74 8.82 -2.34
N ALA A 135 -11.87 8.66 -1.36
CA ALA A 135 -10.64 7.90 -1.57
C ALA A 135 -10.96 6.44 -1.88
N SER A 136 -10.22 5.85 -2.79
CA SER A 136 -10.40 4.46 -3.19
C SER A 136 -9.07 3.84 -3.62
N ALA A 137 -8.97 2.52 -3.48
CA ALA A 137 -7.88 1.77 -4.07
C ALA A 137 -8.41 0.43 -4.59
N ASN A 138 -7.96 0.05 -5.78
CA ASN A 138 -8.24 -1.24 -6.40
C ASN A 138 -6.92 -1.89 -6.79
N SER A 139 -6.78 -3.18 -6.55
CA SER A 139 -5.58 -3.93 -6.91
C SER A 139 -5.97 -5.32 -7.41
N VAL A 140 -5.37 -5.72 -8.52
CA VAL A 140 -5.47 -7.07 -9.09
C VAL A 140 -4.06 -7.60 -9.27
N ARG A 141 -3.83 -8.84 -8.83
CA ARG A 141 -2.61 -9.59 -9.11
C ARG A 141 -2.96 -10.99 -9.56
N LEU A 142 -2.31 -11.42 -10.63
CA LEU A 142 -2.28 -12.81 -11.05
C LEU A 142 -0.93 -13.43 -10.68
N ASN A 143 -0.91 -14.70 -10.41
CA ASN A 143 0.30 -15.48 -10.26
C ASN A 143 0.14 -16.78 -11.06
N PHE A 144 0.91 -16.91 -12.12
CA PHE A 144 0.97 -18.12 -12.92
C PHE A 144 2.31 -18.80 -12.70
N ARG A 145 2.29 -20.04 -12.22
CA ARG A 145 3.47 -20.87 -12.05
C ARG A 145 3.32 -22.15 -12.83
N ALA A 146 4.32 -22.49 -13.64
CA ALA A 146 4.36 -23.73 -14.40
C ALA A 146 5.66 -24.51 -14.11
N ARG A 147 5.52 -25.82 -13.92
CA ARG A 147 6.60 -26.81 -13.79
C ARG A 147 6.35 -27.95 -14.79
N PRO A 148 6.58 -27.72 -16.10
CA PRO A 148 6.27 -28.72 -17.12
C PRO A 148 7.12 -30.01 -17.01
N GLY A 149 8.19 -29.96 -16.21
CA GLY A 149 9.05 -31.07 -15.89
C GLY A 149 9.94 -30.76 -14.69
N SER A 150 10.75 -31.72 -14.26
CA SER A 150 11.62 -31.58 -13.10
C SER A 150 12.73 -30.52 -13.25
N ARG A 151 13.02 -30.11 -14.48
CA ARG A 151 14.10 -29.14 -14.81
C ARG A 151 13.62 -27.70 -14.94
N TRP A 152 12.30 -27.46 -15.06
CA TRP A 152 11.75 -26.15 -15.36
C TRP A 152 10.86 -25.66 -14.25
N GLN A 153 11.06 -24.42 -13.88
CA GLN A 153 10.07 -23.65 -13.13
C GLN A 153 9.98 -22.24 -13.73
N PHE A 154 8.78 -21.88 -14.14
CA PHE A 154 8.48 -20.58 -14.70
C PHE A 154 7.38 -19.91 -13.87
N THR A 155 7.54 -18.62 -13.58
CA THR A 155 6.53 -17.82 -12.86
C THR A 155 6.33 -16.50 -13.60
N VAL A 156 5.05 -16.13 -13.80
CA VAL A 156 4.63 -14.82 -14.29
C VAL A 156 3.63 -14.26 -13.31
N ALA A 157 3.86 -13.06 -12.82
CA ALA A 157 2.99 -12.41 -11.85
C ALA A 157 2.73 -10.94 -12.22
N PRO A 158 1.80 -10.66 -13.16
CA PRO A 158 1.35 -9.30 -13.44
C PRO A 158 0.53 -8.76 -12.27
N SER A 159 0.68 -7.45 -12.01
CA SER A 159 -0.03 -6.72 -10.97
C SER A 159 -0.43 -5.35 -11.51
N TRP A 160 -1.67 -4.96 -11.25
CA TRP A 160 -2.21 -3.64 -11.50
C TRP A 160 -2.78 -3.09 -10.20
N ARG A 161 -2.53 -1.81 -9.95
CA ARG A 161 -3.10 -1.05 -8.84
C ARG A 161 -3.47 0.34 -9.30
N GLU A 162 -4.68 0.76 -8.96
CA GLU A 162 -5.13 2.15 -9.04
C GLU A 162 -5.54 2.61 -7.65
N SER A 163 -5.15 3.82 -7.28
CA SER A 163 -5.55 4.42 -6.00
C SER A 163 -5.81 5.92 -6.15
N ASN A 164 -6.83 6.37 -5.46
CA ASN A 164 -7.16 7.77 -5.25
C ASN A 164 -7.02 8.05 -3.75
N ASN A 165 -6.08 8.89 -3.35
CA ASN A 165 -5.89 9.31 -1.96
C ASN A 165 -6.33 10.77 -1.80
N ALA A 166 -7.38 10.99 -1.00
CA ALA A 166 -7.95 12.31 -0.77
C ALA A 166 -7.17 13.16 0.25
N ARG A 167 -6.17 12.60 0.91
CA ARG A 167 -5.42 13.23 2.00
C ARG A 167 -3.93 12.86 1.92
N GLN A 168 -3.32 13.12 0.74
CA GLN A 168 -1.88 12.99 0.60
C GLN A 168 -1.21 14.22 1.21
N TYR A 169 -0.43 14.02 2.27
CA TYR A 169 0.35 15.09 2.89
C TYR A 169 1.42 15.62 1.93
N ILE A 170 1.52 16.95 1.85
CA ILE A 170 2.48 17.68 1.01
C ILE A 170 3.58 18.32 1.85
N GLY A 171 3.21 19.02 2.92
CA GLY A 171 4.17 19.72 3.77
C GLY A 171 3.51 20.65 4.77
N VAL A 172 4.35 21.28 5.58
CA VAL A 172 3.97 22.35 6.51
C VAL A 172 4.53 23.67 5.98
N TYR A 173 3.72 24.72 6.05
CA TYR A 173 4.07 26.07 5.60
C TYR A 173 3.62 27.09 6.67
N PRO A 174 4.37 28.19 6.87
CA PRO A 174 4.01 29.21 7.87
C PRO A 174 2.74 29.98 7.47
N GLY A 175 2.12 30.60 8.46
CA GLY A 175 1.00 31.52 8.27
C GLY A 175 -0.37 30.84 8.25
N GLY A 176 -0.51 29.73 8.95
CA GLY A 176 -1.78 29.12 9.29
C GLY A 176 -2.57 29.93 10.31
N THR A 177 -3.51 29.30 10.95
CA THR A 177 -4.36 29.90 11.99
C THR A 177 -4.01 29.33 13.38
N PRO A 178 -4.38 29.96 14.48
CA PRO A 178 -4.23 29.38 15.83
C PRO A 178 -4.88 27.99 15.96
N ALA A 179 -5.92 27.69 15.16
CA ALA A 179 -6.56 26.39 15.14
C ALA A 179 -5.66 25.26 14.58
N THR A 180 -4.56 25.60 13.94
CA THR A 180 -3.54 24.70 13.41
C THR A 180 -2.13 25.08 13.85
N TYR A 181 -2.00 25.68 15.06
CA TYR A 181 -0.72 26.10 15.67
C TYR A 181 0.05 27.12 14.81
N ASP A 182 -0.68 28.01 14.12
CA ASP A 182 -0.17 29.04 13.21
C ASP A 182 0.58 28.49 11.97
N GLU A 183 0.43 27.17 11.70
CA GLU A 183 1.04 26.48 10.58
C GLU A 183 -0.03 25.95 9.58
N ARG A 184 0.34 25.87 8.31
CA ARG A 184 -0.48 25.32 7.24
C ARG A 184 -0.09 23.89 6.96
N TYR A 185 -0.91 22.93 7.35
CA TYR A 185 -0.73 21.52 7.01
C TYR A 185 -1.41 21.25 5.68
N VAL A 186 -0.60 21.15 4.63
CA VAL A 186 -1.09 21.07 3.24
C VAL A 186 -1.24 19.63 2.80
N PHE A 187 -2.37 19.37 2.16
CA PHE A 187 -2.74 18.09 1.57
C PHE A 187 -3.13 18.25 0.11
N SER A 188 -3.11 17.16 -0.62
CA SER A 188 -3.62 17.08 -1.99
C SER A 188 -4.41 15.80 -2.21
N TRP A 189 -5.17 15.79 -3.29
CA TRP A 189 -5.70 14.57 -3.88
C TRP A 189 -4.66 13.96 -4.81
N VAL A 190 -4.41 12.66 -4.70
CA VAL A 190 -3.48 11.94 -5.59
C VAL A 190 -4.20 10.80 -6.28
N LYS A 191 -4.19 10.80 -7.60
CA LYS A 191 -4.54 9.63 -8.40
C LYS A 191 -3.25 8.95 -8.86
N GLN A 192 -3.06 7.69 -8.46
CA GLN A 192 -1.89 6.90 -8.82
C GLN A 192 -2.31 5.61 -9.51
N THR A 193 -1.63 5.27 -10.61
CA THR A 193 -1.75 3.98 -11.29
C THR A 193 -0.38 3.32 -11.34
N THR A 194 -0.33 2.04 -11.01
CA THR A 194 0.90 1.24 -11.03
C THR A 194 0.65 -0.07 -11.76
N LEU A 195 1.54 -0.40 -12.68
CA LEU A 195 1.62 -1.67 -13.39
C LEU A 195 2.97 -2.31 -13.11
N SER A 196 3.00 -3.57 -12.78
CA SER A 196 4.24 -4.34 -12.67
C SER A 196 4.03 -5.78 -13.11
N MET A 197 5.10 -6.44 -13.50
CA MET A 197 5.07 -7.85 -13.84
C MET A 197 6.37 -8.51 -13.40
N GLN A 198 6.30 -9.50 -12.50
CA GLN A 198 7.45 -10.31 -12.17
C GLN A 198 7.53 -11.54 -13.08
N LEU A 199 8.70 -11.74 -13.68
CA LEU A 199 9.04 -12.89 -14.50
C LEU A 199 10.19 -13.63 -13.81
N ARG A 200 10.03 -14.94 -13.58
CA ARG A 200 11.09 -15.79 -13.04
C ARG A 200 11.17 -17.07 -13.85
N LEU A 201 12.38 -17.45 -14.18
CA LEU A 201 12.72 -18.71 -14.82
C LEU A 201 13.84 -19.38 -14.04
N ASN A 202 13.60 -20.61 -13.60
CA ASN A 202 14.67 -21.49 -13.10
C ASN A 202 14.75 -22.69 -14.02
N TYR A 203 15.94 -22.95 -14.52
CA TYR A 203 16.19 -24.07 -15.40
C TYR A 203 17.45 -24.84 -15.00
N SER A 204 17.34 -26.14 -14.85
CA SER A 204 18.45 -27.03 -14.55
C SER A 204 18.83 -27.82 -15.80
N PHE A 205 19.95 -27.46 -16.45
CA PHE A 205 20.50 -28.22 -17.58
C PHE A 205 20.96 -29.59 -17.11
N THR A 206 21.72 -29.58 -15.99
CA THR A 206 22.21 -30.74 -15.26
C THR A 206 22.15 -30.45 -13.76
N PRO A 207 22.35 -31.43 -12.85
CA PRO A 207 22.46 -31.13 -11.42
C PRO A 207 23.54 -30.10 -11.07
N GLY A 208 24.62 -30.02 -11.86
CA GLY A 208 25.71 -29.05 -11.66
C GLY A 208 25.61 -27.78 -12.52
N LEU A 209 24.63 -27.64 -13.42
CA LEU A 209 24.50 -26.46 -14.27
C LEU A 209 23.06 -25.95 -14.24
N THR A 210 22.87 -24.77 -13.64
CA THR A 210 21.56 -24.14 -13.46
C THR A 210 21.55 -22.70 -13.98
N LEU A 211 20.42 -22.28 -14.53
CA LEU A 211 20.11 -20.92 -14.95
C LEU A 211 18.96 -20.39 -14.13
N GLU A 212 19.16 -19.24 -13.52
CA GLU A 212 18.11 -18.47 -12.86
C GLU A 212 17.98 -17.12 -13.57
N ALA A 213 16.77 -16.77 -13.99
CA ALA A 213 16.50 -15.47 -14.60
C ALA A 213 15.33 -14.80 -13.92
N TYR A 214 15.48 -13.52 -13.70
CA TYR A 214 14.47 -12.63 -13.16
C TYR A 214 14.35 -11.39 -14.03
N ALA A 215 13.12 -10.92 -14.24
CA ALA A 215 12.86 -9.62 -14.85
C ALA A 215 11.61 -9.00 -14.24
N GLU A 216 11.63 -7.68 -14.05
CA GLU A 216 10.53 -6.90 -13.51
C GLU A 216 10.39 -5.57 -14.27
N PRO A 217 9.57 -5.51 -15.33
CA PRO A 217 9.06 -4.26 -15.86
C PRO A 217 8.07 -3.63 -14.87
N PHE A 218 8.19 -2.32 -14.69
CA PHE A 218 7.40 -1.51 -13.78
C PHE A 218 7.07 -0.17 -14.41
N ALA A 219 5.82 0.28 -14.24
CA ALA A 219 5.37 1.61 -14.62
C ALA A 219 4.48 2.16 -13.50
N SER A 220 4.71 3.41 -13.11
CA SER A 220 3.86 4.09 -12.14
C SER A 220 3.71 5.56 -12.50
N SER A 221 2.48 6.06 -12.45
CA SER A 221 2.17 7.47 -12.62
C SER A 221 1.36 7.99 -11.45
N GLY A 222 1.60 9.24 -11.06
CA GLY A 222 0.85 9.92 -10.01
C GLY A 222 0.54 11.35 -10.40
N ASN A 223 -0.72 11.74 -10.27
CA ASN A 223 -1.22 13.09 -10.53
C ASN A 223 -1.75 13.69 -9.24
N PHE A 224 -1.19 14.84 -8.85
CA PHE A 224 -1.52 15.59 -7.66
C PHE A 224 -2.43 16.77 -8.04
N SER A 225 -3.54 16.90 -7.33
CA SER A 225 -4.56 17.91 -7.60
C SER A 225 -5.29 18.30 -6.31
N GLN A 226 -6.20 19.30 -6.39
CA GLN A 226 -7.06 19.71 -5.28
C GLN A 226 -6.28 19.96 -3.99
N TYR A 227 -5.27 20.82 -4.07
CA TYR A 227 -4.48 21.21 -2.91
C TYR A 227 -5.31 22.03 -1.92
N GLY A 228 -5.06 21.83 -0.63
CA GLY A 228 -5.70 22.57 0.45
C GLY A 228 -4.99 22.36 1.77
N GLU A 229 -5.27 23.20 2.74
CA GLU A 229 -4.73 23.15 4.09
C GLU A 229 -5.77 22.66 5.08
N LEU A 230 -5.36 22.02 6.17
CA LEU A 230 -6.25 21.65 7.26
C LEU A 230 -6.89 22.90 7.86
N ALA A 231 -8.22 22.95 7.91
CA ALA A 231 -8.95 24.12 8.36
C ALA A 231 -8.87 24.30 9.88
N ALA A 232 -8.87 23.21 10.65
CA ALA A 232 -8.75 23.21 12.11
C ALA A 232 -8.34 21.81 12.59
N ALA A 233 -7.78 21.72 13.78
CA ALA A 233 -7.54 20.45 14.48
C ALA A 233 -8.84 19.63 14.59
N GLU A 234 -8.70 18.31 14.66
CA GLU A 234 -9.77 17.34 14.88
C GLU A 234 -10.90 17.36 13.82
N THR A 235 -10.65 17.95 12.65
CA THR A 235 -11.59 17.95 11.52
C THR A 235 -11.09 17.16 10.32
N THR A 236 -12.00 16.85 9.40
CA THR A 236 -11.67 16.32 8.07
C THR A 236 -11.62 17.41 7.00
N THR A 237 -11.98 18.66 7.35
CA THR A 237 -12.19 19.75 6.42
C THR A 237 -10.86 20.33 5.98
N LEU A 238 -10.68 20.47 4.68
CA LEU A 238 -9.61 21.27 4.10
C LEU A 238 -10.18 22.59 3.57
N ARG A 239 -9.46 23.67 3.78
CA ARG A 239 -9.61 24.90 3.02
C ARG A 239 -8.93 24.70 1.68
N ALA A 240 -9.73 24.54 0.62
CA ALA A 240 -9.22 24.28 -0.72
C ALA A 240 -8.61 25.56 -1.31
N TYR A 241 -7.41 25.46 -1.88
CA TYR A 241 -6.79 26.58 -2.57
C TYR A 241 -7.48 26.85 -3.90
N GLY A 242 -7.63 28.13 -4.24
CA GLY A 242 -8.49 28.61 -5.33
C GLY A 242 -9.91 28.96 -4.86
N THR A 243 -10.20 28.83 -3.56
CA THR A 243 -11.43 29.26 -2.89
C THR A 243 -11.10 30.14 -1.69
N ASP A 244 -12.10 30.71 -1.01
CA ASP A 244 -11.96 31.48 0.24
C ASP A 244 -10.87 32.55 0.19
N ASN A 245 -10.90 33.36 -0.89
CA ASN A 245 -9.93 34.42 -1.16
C ASN A 245 -8.47 33.91 -1.30
N THR A 246 -8.27 32.63 -1.66
CA THR A 246 -6.97 32.10 -2.06
C THR A 246 -6.91 31.91 -3.58
N THR A 247 -5.70 32.01 -4.14
CA THR A 247 -5.44 31.65 -5.54
C THR A 247 -4.35 30.57 -5.57
N ILE A 248 -4.38 29.72 -6.60
CA ILE A 248 -3.34 28.76 -6.91
C ILE A 248 -3.08 28.76 -8.41
N ALA A 249 -1.83 28.93 -8.82
CA ALA A 249 -1.42 28.96 -10.22
C ALA A 249 -0.06 28.30 -10.40
N GLN A 250 0.20 27.69 -11.55
CA GLN A 250 1.54 27.18 -11.86
C GLN A 250 2.50 28.30 -12.24
N ASP A 251 3.72 28.23 -11.71
CA ASP A 251 4.84 29.04 -12.14
C ASP A 251 5.50 28.47 -13.42
N PRO A 252 6.42 29.20 -14.06
CA PRO A 252 7.14 28.71 -15.25
C PRO A 252 7.97 27.43 -15.02
N SER A 253 8.28 27.10 -13.77
CA SER A 253 8.99 25.87 -13.38
C SER A 253 8.04 24.70 -13.15
N GLY A 254 6.71 24.94 -13.26
CA GLY A 254 5.67 23.92 -13.07
C GLY A 254 5.24 23.71 -11.61
N ASN A 255 5.83 24.43 -10.64
CA ASN A 255 5.37 24.39 -9.24
C ASN A 255 4.09 25.21 -9.07
N TYR A 256 3.40 25.04 -7.94
CA TYR A 256 2.16 25.76 -7.66
C TYR A 256 2.41 26.91 -6.67
N VAL A 257 2.16 28.13 -7.10
CA VAL A 257 2.20 29.32 -6.25
C VAL A 257 0.81 29.55 -5.67
N VAL A 258 0.72 29.56 -4.35
CA VAL A 258 -0.50 29.87 -3.62
C VAL A 258 -0.38 31.25 -3.03
N THR A 259 -1.41 32.09 -3.24
CA THR A 259 -1.54 33.41 -2.61
C THR A 259 -2.79 33.43 -1.76
N ASP A 260 -2.65 33.77 -0.48
CA ASP A 260 -3.75 33.93 0.46
C ASP A 260 -4.10 35.42 0.60
N GLY A 261 -5.19 35.84 -0.04
CA GLY A 261 -5.64 37.24 -0.03
C GLY A 261 -6.13 37.72 1.35
N ASN A 262 -6.33 36.82 2.32
CA ASN A 262 -6.75 37.22 3.67
C ASN A 262 -5.60 37.80 4.50
N ASN A 263 -4.37 37.37 4.25
CA ASN A 263 -3.18 37.86 4.96
C ASN A 263 -2.06 38.32 4.04
N GLY A 264 -2.26 38.27 2.69
CA GLY A 264 -1.30 38.69 1.69
C GLY A 264 -0.09 37.76 1.53
N GLN A 265 -0.07 36.59 2.19
CA GLN A 265 1.05 35.65 2.11
C GLN A 265 1.04 34.87 0.80
N THR A 266 2.24 34.62 0.29
CA THR A 266 2.46 33.76 -0.88
C THR A 266 3.51 32.70 -0.55
N PHE A 267 3.27 31.46 -0.98
CA PHE A 267 4.19 30.35 -0.83
C PHE A 267 4.09 29.40 -2.01
N THR A 268 5.08 28.53 -2.17
CA THR A 268 5.19 27.64 -3.33
C THR A 268 5.09 26.19 -2.88
N LEU A 269 4.23 25.43 -3.54
CA LEU A 269 4.10 23.98 -3.40
C LEU A 269 4.85 23.30 -4.54
N PRO A 270 5.62 22.24 -4.29
CA PRO A 270 6.28 21.49 -5.35
C PRO A 270 5.24 20.76 -6.21
N ASN A 271 5.52 20.67 -7.50
CA ASN A 271 4.80 19.77 -8.39
C ASN A 271 5.32 18.34 -8.16
N ASN A 272 4.53 17.53 -7.47
CA ASN A 272 4.87 16.16 -7.14
C ASN A 272 4.36 15.13 -8.17
N ASN A 273 3.83 15.59 -9.31
CA ASN A 273 3.43 14.67 -10.39
C ASN A 273 4.64 13.87 -10.86
N PHE A 274 4.41 12.59 -11.09
CA PHE A 274 5.48 11.71 -11.56
C PHE A 274 4.96 10.70 -12.58
N ASN A 275 5.89 10.24 -13.43
CA ASN A 275 5.67 9.15 -14.37
C ASN A 275 6.99 8.38 -14.50
N VAL A 276 7.06 7.23 -13.87
CA VAL A 276 8.27 6.42 -13.74
C VAL A 276 8.11 5.13 -14.51
N LEU A 277 9.09 4.83 -15.35
CA LEU A 277 9.28 3.53 -15.98
C LEU A 277 10.56 2.91 -15.44
N SER A 278 10.50 1.67 -15.02
CA SER A 278 11.69 0.96 -14.56
C SER A 278 11.71 -0.48 -15.07
N TYR A 279 12.90 -0.96 -15.35
CA TYR A 279 13.14 -2.35 -15.73
C TYR A 279 14.34 -2.90 -14.97
N ARG A 280 14.10 -3.93 -14.19
CA ARG A 280 15.13 -4.64 -13.44
C ARG A 280 15.22 -6.06 -13.95
N SER A 281 16.46 -6.55 -14.16
CA SER A 281 16.66 -7.95 -14.51
C SER A 281 17.97 -8.47 -13.95
N ASN A 282 17.96 -9.77 -13.65
CA ASN A 282 19.11 -10.51 -13.16
C ASN A 282 19.10 -11.90 -13.79
N VAL A 283 20.25 -12.31 -14.34
CA VAL A 283 20.46 -13.65 -14.87
C VAL A 283 21.68 -14.23 -14.22
N VAL A 284 21.55 -15.39 -13.62
CA VAL A 284 22.62 -16.12 -12.96
C VAL A 284 22.75 -17.51 -13.59
N LEU A 285 23.90 -17.78 -14.19
CA LEU A 285 24.30 -19.12 -14.61
C LEU A 285 25.30 -19.64 -13.58
N ARG A 286 24.91 -20.71 -12.85
CA ARG A 286 25.78 -21.41 -11.91
C ARG A 286 26.27 -22.71 -12.53
N TRP A 287 27.56 -22.90 -12.56
CA TRP A 287 28.17 -24.12 -13.05
C TRP A 287 29.12 -24.71 -12.00
N GLU A 288 28.76 -25.84 -11.46
CA GLU A 288 29.57 -26.66 -10.56
C GLU A 288 30.25 -27.76 -11.40
N TRP A 289 31.51 -27.54 -11.75
CA TRP A 289 32.25 -28.49 -12.60
C TRP A 289 32.87 -29.63 -11.80
N ARG A 290 33.02 -29.44 -10.46
CA ARG A 290 33.47 -30.46 -9.49
C ARG A 290 32.77 -30.19 -8.18
N PRO A 291 32.52 -31.24 -7.34
CA PRO A 291 31.95 -31.06 -6.00
C PRO A 291 32.70 -30.00 -5.20
N GLY A 292 31.98 -28.98 -4.74
CA GLY A 292 32.56 -27.87 -3.98
C GLY A 292 33.23 -26.76 -4.78
N SER A 293 33.30 -26.87 -6.13
CA SER A 293 33.86 -25.84 -7.01
C SER A 293 32.82 -25.35 -8.00
N ALA A 294 32.36 -24.12 -7.80
CA ALA A 294 31.33 -23.50 -8.65
C ALA A 294 31.77 -22.19 -9.26
N LEU A 295 31.41 -21.97 -10.53
CA LEU A 295 31.52 -20.73 -11.26
C LEU A 295 30.18 -20.08 -11.42
N PHE A 296 30.12 -18.77 -11.24
CA PHE A 296 28.90 -17.97 -11.41
C PHE A 296 29.14 -16.95 -12.51
N PHE A 297 28.25 -16.93 -13.50
CA PHE A 297 28.12 -15.84 -14.45
C PHE A 297 26.87 -15.07 -14.10
N ILE A 298 27.05 -13.82 -13.71
CA ILE A 298 25.98 -12.95 -13.27
C ILE A 298 25.86 -11.77 -14.23
N TRP A 299 24.68 -11.59 -14.80
CA TRP A 299 24.32 -10.41 -15.57
C TRP A 299 23.17 -9.70 -14.87
N GLN A 300 23.37 -8.42 -14.58
CA GLN A 300 22.40 -7.58 -13.91
C GLN A 300 22.16 -6.31 -14.71
N GLN A 301 20.89 -5.93 -14.83
CA GLN A 301 20.49 -4.70 -15.48
C GLN A 301 19.45 -3.98 -14.61
N ASN A 302 19.67 -2.67 -14.42
CA ASN A 302 18.72 -1.75 -13.85
C ASN A 302 18.60 -0.54 -14.78
N ARG A 303 17.38 -0.24 -15.24
CA ARG A 303 17.07 0.94 -16.05
C ARG A 303 15.90 1.64 -15.41
N GLU A 304 16.00 2.95 -15.31
CA GLU A 304 14.93 3.82 -14.82
C GLU A 304 14.88 5.05 -15.72
N SER A 305 13.71 5.51 -16.04
CA SER A 305 13.48 6.77 -16.73
C SER A 305 12.26 7.47 -16.16
N ASP A 306 12.41 8.76 -15.89
CA ASP A 306 11.30 9.64 -15.60
C ASP A 306 10.78 10.17 -16.95
N CYS A 307 9.55 9.80 -17.28
CA CYS A 307 8.88 10.32 -18.47
C CYS A 307 8.12 11.58 -18.08
N SER A 308 8.59 12.74 -18.52
CA SER A 308 7.92 14.03 -18.31
C SER A 308 6.68 14.24 -19.21
N ALA A 309 6.31 13.25 -20.03
CA ALA A 309 5.12 13.31 -20.88
C ALA A 309 3.86 13.11 -20.01
N GLY A 310 3.09 14.18 -19.86
CA GLY A 310 1.75 14.10 -19.32
C GLY A 310 0.90 13.13 -20.14
N TYR A 311 0.15 12.29 -19.46
CA TYR A 311 -1.01 11.65 -20.07
C TYR A 311 -2.15 12.67 -20.05
N ASP A 312 -2.56 13.14 -21.23
CA ASP A 312 -3.85 13.76 -21.47
C ASP A 312 -4.97 12.71 -21.37
#